data_69296b1118c18cd9010882fb8bed0690
#
_entry.id   69296b1118c18cd9010882fb8bed0690
#
_cell.length_a   1.000
_cell.length_b   1.000
_cell.length_c   1.000
_cell.angle_alpha   90.00
_cell.angle_beta   90.00
_cell.angle_gamma   90.00
#
_symmetry.space_group_name_H-M   'P 1'
#
loop_
_entity.id
_entity.type
_entity.pdbx_description
1 polymer ?
#
loop_
_entity_poly.entity_id
_entity_poly.type
_entity_poly.pdbx_seq_one_letter_code
_entity_poly.pdbx_strand_id
1 'polypeptide(L)'
;MTFIDGITYMHEHTTIDLSRLKNIDDTNLNCFDETVEEFKKLYAKGVRNIVDVTNLDMRRNPLYVQKVAELSKINIIQATGFYQDKFLPEFVTDASVEELADLMRREILEGIDGTNIKAQIIGEIGTSKNTMTDRERKVFLASSIVHKDLGVPITTHTTLGTYGHEQVAFFKKESVDLDRVIIGHVDLTGDANYILKMLDEGVYVEFDTVGKENYQPDLLRVEMLKEIEQRGYEDKVFLSMDITRKSNLEYQGGIGYSYLLDRFVPMLREGGVSDKFIRKMLVENPKRFLVRSKR
;
A
#
# COMPACT_ATOMS: atom_id res chain seq x y z
N MET A 1 12.18 9.92 7.85
CA MET A 1 10.92 10.04 7.09
C MET A 1 10.32 11.40 7.34
N THR A 2 9.95 12.14 6.31
CA THR A 2 9.20 13.39 6.46
C THR A 2 7.71 13.03 6.47
N PHE A 3 6.98 13.43 7.51
CA PHE A 3 5.55 13.23 7.64
C PHE A 3 4.87 14.57 7.91
N ILE A 4 3.76 14.85 7.27
CA ILE A 4 2.97 16.07 7.45
C ILE A 4 1.66 15.70 8.15
N ASP A 5 1.31 16.38 9.24
CA ASP A 5 0.05 16.12 9.94
C ASP A 5 -1.17 16.33 9.03
N GLY A 6 -2.00 15.31 8.89
CA GLY A 6 -3.19 15.32 8.05
C GLY A 6 -3.63 13.92 7.59
N ILE A 7 -4.62 13.89 6.71
CA ILE A 7 -5.11 12.65 6.11
C ILE A 7 -3.97 12.01 5.29
N THR A 8 -3.84 10.71 5.41
CA THR A 8 -2.83 9.91 4.72
C THR A 8 -3.48 8.71 4.04
N TYR A 9 -3.20 8.54 2.75
CA TYR A 9 -3.51 7.33 2.00
C TYR A 9 -2.30 6.41 2.06
N MET A 10 -2.48 5.19 2.53
CA MET A 10 -1.35 4.31 2.84
C MET A 10 -0.94 3.38 1.71
N HIS A 11 -1.73 3.31 0.62
CA HIS A 11 -1.51 2.43 -0.52
C HIS A 11 -2.03 3.05 -1.81
N GLU A 12 -1.16 3.72 -2.57
CA GLU A 12 -1.51 4.31 -3.84
C GLU A 12 -0.42 4.12 -4.90
N HIS A 13 -0.79 4.38 -6.14
CA HIS A 13 0.12 4.46 -7.27
C HIS A 13 -0.03 5.82 -7.96
N THR A 14 0.99 6.67 -7.86
CA THR A 14 1.04 7.96 -8.57
C THR A 14 1.25 7.75 -10.07
N THR A 15 2.00 6.73 -10.42
CA THR A 15 2.22 6.20 -11.77
C THR A 15 2.58 4.73 -11.67
N ILE A 16 2.08 3.89 -12.58
CA ILE A 16 2.35 2.45 -12.61
C ILE A 16 2.19 1.93 -14.03
N ASP A 17 3.02 0.99 -14.46
CA ASP A 17 2.87 0.31 -15.75
C ASP A 17 2.87 -1.21 -15.61
N LEU A 18 1.68 -1.80 -15.67
CA LEU A 18 1.46 -3.24 -15.71
C LEU A 18 1.06 -3.73 -17.12
N SER A 19 1.00 -2.82 -18.11
CA SER A 19 0.46 -3.09 -19.45
C SER A 19 1.23 -4.16 -20.19
N ARG A 20 2.53 -4.22 -20.00
CA ARG A 20 3.41 -5.18 -20.67
C ARG A 20 3.03 -6.64 -20.39
N LEU A 21 2.58 -6.95 -19.17
CA LEU A 21 2.23 -8.30 -18.75
C LEU A 21 0.73 -8.57 -18.82
N LYS A 22 -0.08 -7.53 -18.54
CA LYS A 22 -1.54 -7.64 -18.66
C LYS A 22 -2.02 -7.52 -20.09
N ASN A 23 -1.19 -7.00 -20.99
CA ASN A 23 -1.53 -6.65 -22.39
C ASN A 23 -2.77 -5.77 -22.50
N ILE A 24 -2.91 -4.80 -21.58
CA ILE A 24 -4.03 -3.87 -21.45
C ILE A 24 -3.44 -2.47 -21.24
N ASP A 25 -3.58 -1.57 -22.23
CA ASP A 25 -3.03 -0.21 -22.18
C ASP A 25 -3.58 0.63 -21.01
N ASP A 26 -4.81 0.39 -20.61
CA ASP A 26 -5.44 1.00 -19.45
C ASP A 26 -4.67 0.81 -18.14
N THR A 27 -3.84 -0.25 -18.04
CA THR A 27 -3.00 -0.52 -16.87
C THR A 27 -1.60 0.13 -16.93
N ASN A 28 -1.40 1.07 -17.84
CA ASN A 28 -0.29 2.00 -17.88
C ASN A 28 -0.77 3.38 -17.41
N LEU A 29 -0.82 3.58 -16.10
CA LEU A 29 -1.22 4.84 -15.48
C LEU A 29 -0.08 5.85 -15.60
N ASN A 30 0.00 6.53 -16.73
CA ASN A 30 0.96 7.59 -17.02
C ASN A 30 0.21 8.87 -17.45
N CYS A 31 -0.58 9.43 -16.54
CA CYS A 31 -1.48 10.56 -16.74
C CYS A 31 -1.05 11.72 -15.83
N PHE A 32 0.09 12.36 -16.18
CA PHE A 32 0.77 13.31 -15.30
C PHE A 32 -0.12 14.47 -14.86
N ASP A 33 -0.67 15.20 -15.83
CA ASP A 33 -1.44 16.42 -15.53
C ASP A 33 -2.73 16.10 -14.78
N GLU A 34 -3.40 15.02 -15.15
CA GLU A 34 -4.63 14.56 -14.51
C GLU A 34 -4.37 14.08 -13.07
N THR A 35 -3.28 13.35 -12.86
CA THR A 35 -2.87 12.92 -11.51
C THR A 35 -2.54 14.14 -10.63
N VAL A 36 -1.83 15.14 -11.16
CA VAL A 36 -1.55 16.39 -10.45
C VAL A 36 -2.85 17.11 -10.06
N GLU A 37 -3.82 17.20 -10.97
CA GLU A 37 -5.10 17.87 -10.69
C GLU A 37 -5.92 17.11 -9.64
N GLU A 38 -5.98 15.78 -9.70
CA GLU A 38 -6.64 14.99 -8.67
C GLU A 38 -5.95 15.11 -7.31
N PHE A 39 -4.62 15.11 -7.27
CA PHE A 39 -3.88 15.29 -6.02
C PHE A 39 -4.03 16.71 -5.44
N LYS A 40 -4.18 17.74 -6.25
CA LYS A 40 -4.56 19.08 -5.78
C LYS A 40 -5.94 19.08 -5.11
N LYS A 41 -6.91 18.33 -5.68
CA LYS A 41 -8.23 18.14 -5.05
C LYS A 41 -8.10 17.44 -3.70
N LEU A 42 -7.29 16.37 -3.62
CA LEU A 42 -6.99 15.69 -2.37
C LEU A 42 -6.36 16.63 -1.33
N TYR A 43 -5.39 17.45 -1.76
CA TYR A 43 -4.76 18.43 -0.87
C TYR A 43 -5.77 19.43 -0.31
N ALA A 44 -6.70 19.92 -1.14
CA ALA A 44 -7.79 20.80 -0.70
C ALA A 44 -8.72 20.14 0.31
N LYS A 45 -8.88 18.80 0.27
CA LYS A 45 -9.68 17.99 1.21
C LYS A 45 -8.92 17.59 2.49
N GLY A 46 -7.66 18.00 2.65
CA GLY A 46 -6.88 17.73 3.85
C GLY A 46 -5.93 16.53 3.75
N VAL A 47 -5.81 15.88 2.60
CA VAL A 47 -4.76 14.88 2.38
C VAL A 47 -3.40 15.57 2.40
N ARG A 48 -2.47 15.01 3.14
CA ARG A 48 -1.11 15.56 3.29
C ARG A 48 -0.04 14.56 2.92
N ASN A 49 -0.32 13.27 3.04
CA ASN A 49 0.63 12.23 2.67
C ASN A 49 -0.05 11.17 1.81
N ILE A 50 0.74 10.62 0.89
CA ILE A 50 0.41 9.43 0.11
C ILE A 50 1.61 8.49 0.20
N VAL A 51 1.38 7.23 0.50
CA VAL A 51 2.37 6.17 0.37
C VAL A 51 2.23 5.58 -1.02
N ASP A 52 3.20 5.83 -1.88
CA ASP A 52 3.29 5.28 -3.23
C ASP A 52 4.03 3.95 -3.16
N VAL A 53 3.30 2.87 -3.35
CA VAL A 53 3.83 1.50 -3.25
C VAL A 53 4.30 0.93 -4.58
N THR A 54 4.42 1.78 -5.60
CA THR A 54 4.97 1.40 -6.91
C THR A 54 6.46 1.10 -6.81
N ASN A 55 6.81 -0.15 -6.94
CA ASN A 55 8.18 -0.62 -6.85
C ASN A 55 8.82 -0.89 -8.23
N LEU A 56 10.00 -1.54 -8.24
CA LEU A 56 10.84 -1.73 -9.42
C LEU A 56 10.10 -2.43 -10.58
N ASP A 57 9.37 -3.49 -10.31
CA ASP A 57 8.74 -4.33 -11.35
C ASP A 57 7.48 -3.69 -11.92
N MET A 58 6.92 -2.73 -11.22
CA MET A 58 5.76 -1.93 -11.64
C MET A 58 6.14 -0.71 -12.46
N ARG A 59 7.43 -0.63 -12.86
CA ARG A 59 7.99 0.48 -13.64
C ARG A 59 7.82 1.85 -12.96
N ARG A 60 8.15 1.90 -11.67
CA ARG A 60 8.20 3.15 -10.92
C ARG A 60 8.99 4.23 -11.63
N ASN A 61 8.64 5.48 -11.35
CA ASN A 61 9.37 6.64 -11.86
C ASN A 61 9.53 7.68 -10.72
N PRO A 62 10.64 7.64 -9.96
CA PRO A 62 10.80 8.48 -8.77
C PRO A 62 10.79 9.97 -9.07
N LEU A 63 11.32 10.41 -10.22
CA LEU A 63 11.32 11.82 -10.62
C LEU A 63 9.93 12.30 -11.02
N TYR A 64 9.14 11.46 -11.69
CA TYR A 64 7.73 11.76 -11.98
C TYR A 64 6.94 11.96 -10.68
N VAL A 65 7.07 11.02 -9.73
CA VAL A 65 6.40 11.08 -8.42
C VAL A 65 6.81 12.33 -7.65
N GLN A 66 8.12 12.66 -7.63
CA GLN A 66 8.62 13.89 -7.01
C GLN A 66 7.96 15.13 -7.63
N LYS A 67 7.84 15.18 -8.96
CA LYS A 67 7.25 16.32 -9.65
C LYS A 67 5.75 16.47 -9.36
N VAL A 68 5.02 15.36 -9.29
CA VAL A 68 3.61 15.35 -8.85
C VAL A 68 3.50 15.87 -7.40
N ALA A 69 4.36 15.41 -6.50
CA ALA A 69 4.40 15.88 -5.12
C ALA A 69 4.63 17.41 -5.01
N GLU A 70 5.58 17.94 -5.76
CA GLU A 70 5.87 19.39 -5.81
C GLU A 70 4.65 20.20 -6.26
N LEU A 71 3.99 19.79 -7.35
CA LEU A 71 2.88 20.53 -7.94
C LEU A 71 1.58 20.40 -7.15
N SER A 72 1.34 19.26 -6.53
CA SER A 72 0.14 19.00 -5.71
C SER A 72 0.28 19.45 -4.25
N LYS A 73 1.50 19.67 -3.77
CA LYS A 73 1.87 19.92 -2.36
C LYS A 73 1.60 18.75 -1.41
N ILE A 74 1.36 17.57 -1.94
CA ILE A 74 1.23 16.34 -1.15
C ILE A 74 2.63 15.75 -0.94
N ASN A 75 2.93 15.36 0.29
CA ASN A 75 4.13 14.58 0.59
C ASN A 75 3.93 13.14 0.11
N ILE A 76 4.74 12.67 -0.84
CA ILE A 76 4.65 11.31 -1.35
C ILE A 76 5.83 10.49 -0.84
N ILE A 77 5.52 9.44 -0.10
CA ILE A 77 6.46 8.50 0.48
C ILE A 77 6.64 7.36 -0.53
N GLN A 78 7.83 7.21 -1.10
CA GLN A 78 8.11 6.22 -2.13
C GLN A 78 8.68 4.93 -1.56
N ALA A 79 8.39 3.82 -2.23
CA ALA A 79 8.72 2.47 -1.81
C ALA A 79 9.93 1.89 -2.55
N THR A 80 10.52 0.85 -1.95
CA THR A 80 11.46 -0.09 -2.59
C THR A 80 10.91 -1.50 -2.50
N GLY A 81 11.45 -2.42 -3.28
CA GLY A 81 11.09 -3.84 -3.23
C GLY A 81 10.65 -4.37 -4.58
N PHE A 82 9.96 -5.50 -4.54
CA PHE A 82 9.53 -6.25 -5.71
C PHE A 82 8.10 -6.74 -5.49
N TYR A 83 7.30 -6.77 -6.56
CA TYR A 83 5.89 -7.12 -6.49
C TYR A 83 5.65 -8.63 -6.34
N GLN A 84 4.87 -9.23 -7.20
CA GLN A 84 4.54 -10.65 -7.19
C GLN A 84 5.14 -11.39 -8.40
N ASP A 85 5.22 -12.71 -8.33
CA ASP A 85 5.97 -13.60 -9.23
C ASP A 85 5.86 -13.27 -10.72
N LYS A 86 4.65 -13.03 -11.23
CA LYS A 86 4.42 -12.72 -12.65
C LYS A 86 5.11 -11.46 -13.13
N PHE A 87 5.40 -10.54 -12.25
CA PHE A 87 6.01 -9.25 -12.53
C PHE A 87 7.49 -9.19 -12.20
N LEU A 88 7.97 -10.13 -11.36
CA LEU A 88 9.37 -10.17 -10.93
C LEU A 88 10.32 -10.21 -12.13
N PRO A 89 11.35 -9.35 -12.16
CA PRO A 89 12.37 -9.40 -13.17
C PRO A 89 13.07 -10.76 -13.21
N GLU A 90 13.58 -11.15 -14.39
CA GLU A 90 14.22 -12.44 -14.57
C GLU A 90 15.43 -12.62 -13.64
N PHE A 91 16.19 -11.56 -13.40
CA PHE A 91 17.37 -11.62 -12.52
C PHE A 91 17.03 -12.06 -11.08
N VAL A 92 15.80 -11.87 -10.58
CA VAL A 92 15.38 -12.36 -9.26
C VAL A 92 15.49 -13.88 -9.15
N THR A 93 15.40 -14.59 -10.28
CA THR A 93 15.55 -16.05 -10.30
C THR A 93 16.96 -16.48 -9.89
N ASP A 94 17.97 -15.78 -10.38
CA ASP A 94 19.39 -16.12 -10.18
C ASP A 94 19.98 -15.37 -8.97
N ALA A 95 19.46 -14.20 -8.64
CA ALA A 95 19.95 -13.41 -7.51
C ALA A 95 19.81 -14.16 -6.19
N SER A 96 20.81 -14.01 -5.34
CA SER A 96 20.75 -14.40 -3.94
C SER A 96 19.82 -13.49 -3.14
N VAL A 97 19.37 -13.96 -1.98
CA VAL A 97 18.57 -13.15 -1.04
C VAL A 97 19.33 -11.88 -0.63
N GLU A 98 20.65 -11.98 -0.43
CA GLU A 98 21.48 -10.85 0.00
C GLU A 98 21.61 -9.78 -1.11
N GLU A 99 21.77 -10.18 -2.38
CA GLU A 99 21.79 -9.23 -3.49
C GLU A 99 20.48 -8.44 -3.63
N LEU A 100 19.32 -9.09 -3.38
CA LEU A 100 18.03 -8.40 -3.35
C LEU A 100 17.93 -7.46 -2.13
N ALA A 101 18.44 -7.88 -0.98
CA ALA A 101 18.50 -7.05 0.21
C ALA A 101 19.41 -5.82 0.00
N ASP A 102 20.58 -6.00 -0.63
CA ASP A 102 21.51 -4.92 -0.93
C ASP A 102 20.92 -3.88 -1.89
N LEU A 103 20.13 -4.32 -2.88
CA LEU A 103 19.41 -3.39 -3.75
C LEU A 103 18.46 -2.52 -2.92
N MET A 104 17.62 -3.14 -2.08
CA MET A 104 16.67 -2.39 -1.24
C MET A 104 17.40 -1.47 -0.24
N ARG A 105 18.51 -1.92 0.38
CA ARG A 105 19.32 -1.09 1.28
C ARG A 105 19.86 0.17 0.56
N ARG A 106 20.40 0.01 -0.65
CA ARG A 106 20.88 1.16 -1.45
C ARG A 106 19.77 2.15 -1.72
N GLU A 107 18.59 1.70 -2.11
CA GLU A 107 17.47 2.59 -2.39
C GLU A 107 16.95 3.34 -1.15
N ILE A 108 17.08 2.73 0.02
CA ILE A 108 16.73 3.37 1.30
C ILE A 108 17.83 4.33 1.76
N LEU A 109 19.10 3.99 1.58
CA LEU A 109 20.23 4.75 2.13
C LEU A 109 20.77 5.81 1.17
N GLU A 110 20.79 5.51 -0.12
CA GLU A 110 21.41 6.34 -1.16
C GLU A 110 20.35 6.99 -2.05
N GLY A 111 19.45 6.19 -2.65
CA GLY A 111 18.37 6.68 -3.51
C GLY A 111 17.91 5.66 -4.54
N ILE A 112 16.67 5.82 -4.98
CA ILE A 112 15.98 4.98 -5.96
C ILE A 112 16.53 5.27 -7.36
N ASP A 113 16.88 4.23 -8.12
CA ASP A 113 17.28 4.31 -9.53
C ASP A 113 18.39 5.36 -9.82
N GLY A 114 19.33 5.51 -8.90
CA GLY A 114 20.44 6.47 -9.05
C GLY A 114 20.08 7.93 -8.80
N THR A 115 18.87 8.21 -8.33
CA THR A 115 18.45 9.54 -7.86
C THR A 115 18.86 9.75 -6.40
N ASN A 116 18.62 10.95 -5.86
CA ASN A 116 18.75 11.23 -4.43
C ASN A 116 17.44 11.03 -3.64
N ILE A 117 16.39 10.50 -4.29
CA ILE A 117 15.09 10.21 -3.70
C ILE A 117 15.17 8.86 -2.99
N LYS A 118 15.00 8.86 -1.68
CA LYS A 118 15.15 7.65 -0.85
C LYS A 118 13.83 6.95 -0.62
N ALA A 119 13.84 5.63 -0.76
CA ALA A 119 12.70 4.81 -0.33
C ALA A 119 12.56 4.86 1.20
N GLN A 120 11.31 4.85 1.67
CA GLN A 120 10.99 4.98 3.09
C GLN A 120 10.11 3.84 3.61
N ILE A 121 9.65 2.97 2.72
CA ILE A 121 8.88 1.77 3.00
C ILE A 121 9.31 0.66 2.04
N ILE A 122 9.24 -0.59 2.47
CA ILE A 122 9.47 -1.77 1.61
C ILE A 122 8.11 -2.28 1.14
N GLY A 123 7.92 -2.40 -0.16
CA GLY A 123 6.68 -2.95 -0.73
C GLY A 123 6.15 -2.14 -1.93
N GLU A 124 4.95 -2.45 -2.39
CA GLU A 124 4.23 -3.66 -1.93
C GLU A 124 4.92 -4.94 -2.40
N ILE A 125 5.30 -5.81 -1.47
CA ILE A 125 5.81 -7.13 -1.82
C ILE A 125 4.64 -8.13 -1.82
N GLY A 126 4.55 -9.01 -2.82
CA GLY A 126 3.32 -9.77 -3.05
C GLY A 126 3.47 -11.28 -2.98
N THR A 127 2.35 -11.93 -2.70
CA THR A 127 2.18 -13.37 -2.89
C THR A 127 1.17 -13.67 -3.98
N SER A 128 1.41 -14.74 -4.73
CA SER A 128 0.50 -15.29 -5.71
C SER A 128 -0.77 -15.83 -5.01
N LYS A 129 -1.85 -16.03 -5.79
CA LYS A 129 -3.12 -16.50 -5.25
C LYS A 129 -2.97 -17.85 -4.54
N ASN A 130 -3.28 -17.90 -3.24
CA ASN A 130 -3.22 -19.08 -2.38
C ASN A 130 -1.83 -19.75 -2.30
N THR A 131 -0.75 -19.04 -2.63
CA THR A 131 0.60 -19.61 -2.60
C THR A 131 1.67 -18.53 -2.51
N MET A 132 2.86 -18.94 -2.09
CA MET A 132 4.08 -18.16 -2.18
C MET A 132 5.10 -18.95 -3.01
N THR A 133 5.52 -18.43 -4.15
CA THR A 133 6.54 -19.07 -4.99
C THR A 133 7.92 -18.95 -4.38
N ASP A 134 8.92 -19.69 -4.90
CA ASP A 134 10.31 -19.59 -4.42
C ASP A 134 10.90 -18.19 -4.68
N ARG A 135 10.52 -17.54 -5.79
CA ARG A 135 10.95 -16.17 -6.10
C ARG A 135 10.33 -15.15 -5.13
N GLU A 136 9.04 -15.26 -4.85
CA GLU A 136 8.36 -14.44 -3.83
C GLU A 136 8.97 -14.67 -2.45
N ARG A 137 9.28 -15.93 -2.09
CA ARG A 137 9.95 -16.26 -0.83
C ARG A 137 11.31 -15.58 -0.71
N LYS A 138 12.11 -15.51 -1.78
CA LYS A 138 13.38 -14.76 -1.78
C LYS A 138 13.16 -13.27 -1.48
N VAL A 139 12.15 -12.66 -2.10
CA VAL A 139 11.78 -11.25 -1.87
C VAL A 139 11.38 -11.02 -0.40
N PHE A 140 10.54 -11.89 0.15
CA PHE A 140 10.11 -11.80 1.55
C PHE A 140 11.27 -11.98 2.53
N LEU A 141 12.22 -12.89 2.26
CA LEU A 141 13.44 -13.06 3.06
C LEU A 141 14.32 -11.80 2.99
N ALA A 142 14.58 -11.27 1.80
CA ALA A 142 15.37 -10.06 1.61
C ALA A 142 14.73 -8.86 2.32
N SER A 143 13.42 -8.69 2.19
CA SER A 143 12.65 -7.65 2.89
C SER A 143 12.74 -7.77 4.40
N SER A 144 12.67 -9.00 4.93
CA SER A 144 12.83 -9.27 6.36
C SER A 144 14.22 -8.91 6.88
N ILE A 145 15.28 -9.18 6.12
CA ILE A 145 16.65 -8.79 6.45
C ILE A 145 16.77 -7.27 6.51
N VAL A 146 16.33 -6.56 5.45
CA VAL A 146 16.41 -5.10 5.38
C VAL A 146 15.58 -4.43 6.48
N HIS A 147 14.41 -4.96 6.78
CA HIS A 147 13.59 -4.49 7.90
C HIS A 147 14.34 -4.60 9.23
N LYS A 148 14.95 -5.75 9.52
CA LYS A 148 15.72 -5.95 10.76
C LYS A 148 16.93 -5.02 10.86
N ASP A 149 17.62 -4.79 9.76
CA ASP A 149 18.80 -3.94 9.70
C ASP A 149 18.48 -2.45 9.85
N LEU A 150 17.44 -1.97 9.16
CA LEU A 150 17.16 -0.55 9.01
C LEU A 150 15.91 -0.09 9.75
N GLY A 151 15.05 -0.99 10.21
CA GLY A 151 13.78 -0.69 10.86
C GLY A 151 12.74 -0.05 9.93
N VAL A 152 12.90 -0.18 8.62
CA VAL A 152 11.96 0.34 7.62
C VAL A 152 10.71 -0.55 7.57
N PRO A 153 9.49 0.01 7.55
CA PRO A 153 8.28 -0.79 7.56
C PRO A 153 8.08 -1.57 6.25
N ILE A 154 7.27 -2.63 6.32
CA ILE A 154 6.91 -3.46 5.18
C ILE A 154 5.42 -3.33 4.91
N THR A 155 5.04 -3.15 3.64
CA THR A 155 3.67 -3.32 3.14
C THR A 155 3.61 -4.46 2.14
N THR A 156 2.51 -5.21 2.13
CA THR A 156 2.36 -6.40 1.30
C THR A 156 1.15 -6.34 0.39
N HIS A 157 1.20 -7.17 -0.65
CA HIS A 157 0.08 -7.49 -1.52
C HIS A 157 -0.40 -8.92 -1.24
N THR A 158 -1.70 -9.10 -1.07
CA THR A 158 -2.34 -10.41 -1.08
C THR A 158 -3.20 -10.53 -2.34
N THR A 159 -2.89 -11.49 -3.22
CA THR A 159 -3.70 -11.66 -4.43
C THR A 159 -5.14 -12.05 -4.08
N LEU A 160 -6.09 -11.14 -4.32
CA LEU A 160 -7.50 -11.28 -3.97
C LEU A 160 -7.74 -11.61 -2.48
N GLY A 161 -6.98 -10.99 -1.59
CA GLY A 161 -7.10 -11.19 -0.14
C GLY A 161 -6.57 -12.54 0.38
N THR A 162 -6.00 -13.39 -0.49
CA THR A 162 -5.55 -14.74 -0.11
C THR A 162 -4.14 -14.76 0.46
N TYR A 163 -3.81 -15.76 1.26
CA TYR A 163 -2.46 -16.01 1.79
C TYR A 163 -1.97 -15.01 2.85
N GLY A 164 -2.85 -14.19 3.42
CA GLY A 164 -2.47 -13.18 4.43
C GLY A 164 -1.95 -13.79 5.73
N HIS A 165 -2.60 -14.85 6.23
CA HIS A 165 -2.14 -15.55 7.46
C HIS A 165 -0.76 -16.17 7.29
N GLU A 166 -0.47 -16.72 6.11
CA GLU A 166 0.81 -17.32 5.80
C GLU A 166 1.91 -16.26 5.68
N GLN A 167 1.59 -15.06 5.15
CA GLN A 167 2.51 -13.93 5.18
C GLN A 167 2.84 -13.52 6.62
N VAL A 168 1.83 -13.39 7.49
CA VAL A 168 2.02 -13.09 8.92
C VAL A 168 2.89 -14.15 9.60
N ALA A 169 2.57 -15.44 9.38
CA ALA A 169 3.35 -16.55 9.94
C ALA A 169 4.81 -16.55 9.43
N PHE A 170 5.02 -16.18 8.16
CA PHE A 170 6.34 -16.02 7.58
C PHE A 170 7.14 -14.93 8.29
N PHE A 171 6.60 -13.73 8.42
CA PHE A 171 7.28 -12.62 9.10
C PHE A 171 7.55 -12.91 10.57
N LYS A 172 6.62 -13.57 11.25
CA LYS A 172 6.80 -14.01 12.63
C LYS A 172 7.98 -14.99 12.76
N LYS A 173 8.08 -15.96 11.85
CA LYS A 173 9.20 -16.92 11.78
C LYS A 173 10.54 -16.22 11.53
N GLU A 174 10.56 -15.20 10.67
CA GLU A 174 11.76 -14.43 10.35
C GLU A 174 12.07 -13.34 11.39
N SER A 175 11.33 -13.29 12.52
CA SER A 175 11.52 -12.31 13.60
C SER A 175 11.40 -10.85 13.15
N VAL A 176 10.52 -10.58 12.21
CA VAL A 176 10.12 -9.23 11.80
C VAL A 176 9.21 -8.62 12.86
N ASP A 177 9.37 -7.32 13.16
CA ASP A 177 8.45 -6.59 14.03
C ASP A 177 7.08 -6.46 13.36
N LEU A 178 6.12 -7.31 13.77
CA LEU A 178 4.78 -7.34 13.19
C LEU A 178 4.02 -6.01 13.32
N ASP A 179 4.36 -5.18 14.32
CA ASP A 179 3.84 -3.82 14.48
C ASP A 179 4.38 -2.84 13.41
N ARG A 180 5.19 -3.33 12.48
CA ARG A 180 5.77 -2.61 11.34
C ARG A 180 5.41 -3.27 9.99
N VAL A 181 4.42 -4.16 9.97
CA VAL A 181 3.95 -4.87 8.78
C VAL A 181 2.51 -4.50 8.48
N ILE A 182 2.23 -4.21 7.21
CA ILE A 182 0.88 -4.02 6.66
C ILE A 182 0.55 -5.20 5.75
N ILE A 183 -0.59 -5.82 5.96
CA ILE A 183 -1.15 -6.81 5.03
C ILE A 183 -2.20 -6.08 4.16
N GLY A 184 -1.87 -5.90 2.87
CA GLY A 184 -2.72 -5.19 1.92
C GLY A 184 -3.82 -6.06 1.31
N HIS A 185 -4.82 -5.41 0.73
CA HIS A 185 -5.97 -6.01 0.02
C HIS A 185 -6.80 -6.99 0.84
N VAL A 186 -6.76 -6.87 2.18
CA VAL A 186 -7.52 -7.79 3.05
C VAL A 186 -9.03 -7.62 2.91
N ASP A 187 -9.48 -6.45 2.47
CA ASP A 187 -10.89 -6.17 2.18
C ASP A 187 -11.46 -7.11 1.11
N LEU A 188 -10.61 -7.63 0.20
CA LEU A 188 -11.03 -8.58 -0.84
C LEU A 188 -11.35 -9.99 -0.31
N THR A 189 -11.07 -10.28 0.95
CA THR A 189 -11.46 -11.56 1.58
C THR A 189 -12.97 -11.67 1.75
N GLY A 190 -13.67 -10.56 1.97
CA GLY A 190 -15.09 -10.53 2.35
C GLY A 190 -15.38 -11.18 3.72
N ASP A 191 -14.36 -11.42 4.53
CA ASP A 191 -14.46 -12.16 5.81
C ASP A 191 -13.75 -11.39 6.95
N ALA A 192 -14.54 -10.73 7.79
CA ALA A 192 -14.02 -10.00 8.94
C ALA A 192 -13.29 -10.92 9.94
N ASN A 193 -13.74 -12.17 10.12
CA ASN A 193 -13.08 -13.10 11.04
C ASN A 193 -11.68 -13.51 10.53
N TYR A 194 -11.50 -13.60 9.22
CA TYR A 194 -10.19 -13.81 8.64
C TYR A 194 -9.25 -12.64 8.96
N ILE A 195 -9.74 -11.41 8.81
CA ILE A 195 -8.97 -10.18 9.09
C ILE A 195 -8.66 -10.05 10.59
N LEU A 196 -9.64 -10.29 11.46
CA LEU A 196 -9.47 -10.21 12.92
C LEU A 196 -8.33 -11.11 13.44
N LYS A 197 -8.19 -12.32 12.91
CA LYS A 197 -7.09 -13.22 13.27
C LYS A 197 -5.70 -12.68 12.90
N MET A 198 -5.58 -11.90 11.82
CA MET A 198 -4.33 -11.23 11.49
C MET A 198 -4.07 -10.06 12.45
N LEU A 199 -5.11 -9.30 12.80
CA LEU A 199 -5.02 -8.23 13.79
C LEU A 199 -4.61 -8.75 15.19
N ASP A 200 -5.07 -9.95 15.58
CA ASP A 200 -4.63 -10.63 16.82
C ASP A 200 -3.12 -10.90 16.86
N GLU A 201 -2.49 -11.13 15.71
CA GLU A 201 -1.03 -11.30 15.61
C GLU A 201 -0.25 -9.97 15.68
N GLY A 202 -0.93 -8.82 15.61
CA GLY A 202 -0.36 -7.50 15.82
C GLY A 202 0.07 -6.76 14.55
N VAL A 203 -0.20 -7.28 13.37
CA VAL A 203 0.02 -6.57 12.10
C VAL A 203 -1.00 -5.45 11.90
N TYR A 204 -0.71 -4.53 10.98
CA TYR A 204 -1.70 -3.63 10.40
C TYR A 204 -2.35 -4.29 9.19
N VAL A 205 -3.59 -3.92 8.91
CA VAL A 205 -4.33 -4.36 7.72
C VAL A 205 -4.82 -3.18 6.91
N GLU A 206 -4.99 -3.39 5.62
CA GLU A 206 -5.37 -2.33 4.72
C GLU A 206 -6.60 -2.68 3.89
N PHE A 207 -7.60 -1.80 3.95
CA PHE A 207 -8.76 -1.75 3.08
C PHE A 207 -8.42 -0.75 1.99
N ASP A 208 -7.78 -1.20 0.95
CA ASP A 208 -7.12 -0.37 -0.06
C ASP A 208 -7.72 -0.50 -1.46
N THR A 209 -8.77 -1.30 -1.62
CA THR A 209 -9.47 -1.41 -2.91
C THR A 209 -10.84 -0.73 -2.90
N VAL A 210 -10.99 0.31 -2.08
CA VAL A 210 -12.24 1.09 -1.95
C VAL A 210 -12.69 1.63 -3.31
N GLY A 211 -13.99 1.52 -3.61
CA GLY A 211 -14.58 1.93 -4.87
C GLY A 211 -14.41 0.95 -6.03
N LYS A 212 -13.62 -0.10 -5.87
CA LYS A 212 -13.48 -1.16 -6.88
C LYS A 212 -14.60 -2.19 -6.71
N GLU A 213 -15.83 -1.76 -6.97
CA GLU A 213 -17.07 -2.54 -6.80
C GLU A 213 -17.08 -3.89 -7.56
N ASN A 214 -16.33 -3.98 -8.66
CA ASN A 214 -16.19 -5.20 -9.45
C ASN A 214 -15.34 -6.27 -8.76
N TYR A 215 -14.56 -5.92 -7.74
CA TYR A 215 -13.82 -6.87 -6.89
C TYR A 215 -14.62 -7.20 -5.64
N GLN A 216 -15.15 -6.18 -4.97
CA GLN A 216 -15.87 -6.32 -3.71
C GLN A 216 -16.82 -5.13 -3.52
N PRO A 217 -18.09 -5.34 -3.12
CA PRO A 217 -18.99 -4.24 -2.79
C PRO A 217 -18.49 -3.41 -1.61
N ASP A 218 -18.55 -2.07 -1.74
CA ASP A 218 -18.17 -1.17 -0.65
C ASP A 218 -19.05 -1.33 0.60
N LEU A 219 -20.32 -1.70 0.42
CA LEU A 219 -21.21 -2.00 1.56
C LEU A 219 -20.68 -3.16 2.41
N LEU A 220 -20.08 -4.18 1.79
CA LEU A 220 -19.46 -5.27 2.55
C LEU A 220 -18.19 -4.82 3.27
N ARG A 221 -17.42 -3.90 2.68
CA ARG A 221 -16.28 -3.26 3.35
C ARG A 221 -16.74 -2.49 4.59
N VAL A 222 -17.85 -1.73 4.48
CA VAL A 222 -18.46 -1.02 5.62
C VAL A 222 -18.84 -1.98 6.73
N GLU A 223 -19.47 -3.11 6.41
CA GLU A 223 -19.89 -4.13 7.39
C GLU A 223 -18.68 -4.74 8.12
N MET A 224 -17.64 -5.09 7.37
CA MET A 224 -16.39 -5.63 7.96
C MET A 224 -15.71 -4.60 8.87
N LEU A 225 -15.61 -3.34 8.45
CA LEU A 225 -15.00 -2.28 9.27
C LEU A 225 -15.79 -2.02 10.53
N LYS A 226 -17.13 -2.04 10.47
CA LYS A 226 -17.99 -1.94 11.64
C LYS A 226 -17.76 -3.09 12.63
N GLU A 227 -17.62 -4.33 12.16
CA GLU A 227 -17.30 -5.47 13.01
C GLU A 227 -15.92 -5.33 13.65
N ILE A 228 -14.91 -4.90 12.89
CA ILE A 228 -13.55 -4.64 13.38
C ILE A 228 -13.56 -3.58 14.50
N GLU A 229 -14.34 -2.48 14.33
CA GLU A 229 -14.52 -1.48 15.36
C GLU A 229 -15.18 -2.05 16.61
N GLN A 230 -16.26 -2.81 16.46
CA GLN A 230 -16.98 -3.45 17.58
C GLN A 230 -16.11 -4.41 18.39
N ARG A 231 -15.09 -5.01 17.73
CA ARG A 231 -14.12 -5.90 18.39
C ARG A 231 -12.93 -5.15 19.00
N GLY A 232 -12.84 -3.81 18.84
CA GLY A 232 -11.79 -2.98 19.44
C GLY A 232 -10.46 -2.93 18.69
N TYR A 233 -10.43 -3.27 17.40
CA TYR A 233 -9.21 -3.27 16.59
C TYR A 233 -8.99 -1.98 15.78
N GLU A 234 -9.57 -0.85 16.22
CA GLU A 234 -9.53 0.43 15.49
C GLU A 234 -8.09 0.96 15.25
N ASP A 235 -7.12 0.51 16.03
CA ASP A 235 -5.74 1.04 16.01
C ASP A 235 -4.82 0.44 14.93
N LYS A 236 -5.30 -0.51 14.15
CA LYS A 236 -4.48 -1.31 13.23
C LYS A 236 -5.02 -1.37 11.81
N VAL A 237 -5.89 -0.45 11.42
CA VAL A 237 -6.54 -0.44 10.10
C VAL A 237 -6.19 0.83 9.34
N PHE A 238 -5.97 0.70 8.03
CA PHE A 238 -5.78 1.79 7.08
C PHE A 238 -6.82 1.75 5.97
N LEU A 239 -7.01 2.89 5.28
CA LEU A 239 -7.84 3.03 4.09
C LEU A 239 -7.04 3.62 2.93
N SER A 240 -7.27 3.12 1.71
CA SER A 240 -6.73 3.63 0.45
C SER A 240 -7.60 3.23 -0.74
N MET A 241 -7.14 3.52 -1.97
CA MET A 241 -7.90 3.30 -3.20
C MET A 241 -7.22 2.32 -4.16
N ASP A 242 -5.88 2.21 -4.10
CA ASP A 242 -5.08 1.40 -5.03
C ASP A 242 -5.44 1.71 -6.51
N ILE A 243 -5.36 2.98 -6.90
CA ILE A 243 -5.63 3.41 -8.27
C ILE A 243 -4.50 2.91 -9.19
N THR A 244 -4.86 2.03 -10.15
CA THR A 244 -3.89 1.34 -11.02
C THR A 244 -4.20 1.45 -12.51
N ARG A 245 -5.25 2.21 -12.89
CA ARG A 245 -5.73 2.31 -14.27
C ARG A 245 -6.05 3.74 -14.66
N LYS A 246 -5.83 4.07 -15.95
CA LYS A 246 -6.29 5.36 -16.52
C LYS A 246 -7.80 5.55 -16.35
N SER A 247 -8.57 4.49 -16.62
CA SER A 247 -10.03 4.48 -16.47
C SER A 247 -10.51 4.66 -15.02
N ASN A 248 -9.64 4.56 -14.03
CA ASN A 248 -10.01 4.90 -12.65
C ASN A 248 -10.03 6.42 -12.41
N LEU A 249 -9.32 7.23 -13.22
CA LEU A 249 -9.25 8.67 -13.02
C LEU A 249 -10.54 9.38 -13.47
N GLU A 250 -10.86 10.48 -12.79
CA GLU A 250 -12.11 11.24 -13.03
C GLU A 250 -12.25 11.72 -14.49
N TYR A 251 -11.15 12.08 -15.16
CA TYR A 251 -11.19 12.55 -16.55
C TYR A 251 -11.67 11.50 -17.54
N GLN A 252 -11.57 10.21 -17.20
CA GLN A 252 -12.12 9.08 -17.96
C GLN A 252 -13.52 8.67 -17.47
N GLY A 253 -14.11 9.41 -16.53
CA GLY A 253 -15.37 9.05 -15.89
C GLY A 253 -15.23 8.01 -14.80
N GLY A 254 -14.00 7.75 -14.33
CA GLY A 254 -13.70 6.86 -13.22
C GLY A 254 -14.02 7.47 -11.86
N ILE A 255 -13.73 6.70 -10.80
CA ILE A 255 -14.03 7.07 -9.42
C ILE A 255 -13.11 8.18 -8.89
N GLY A 256 -11.88 8.31 -9.42
CA GLY A 256 -10.85 9.24 -8.95
C GLY A 256 -10.35 8.95 -7.52
N TYR A 257 -9.22 9.55 -7.16
CA TYR A 257 -8.66 9.38 -5.82
C TYR A 257 -9.53 10.02 -4.71
N SER A 258 -10.42 10.95 -5.06
CA SER A 258 -11.29 11.61 -4.09
C SER A 258 -12.46 10.75 -3.61
N TYR A 259 -12.77 9.65 -4.28
CA TYR A 259 -13.91 8.78 -3.96
C TYR A 259 -13.92 8.31 -2.49
N LEU A 260 -12.76 7.96 -1.96
CA LEU A 260 -12.61 7.56 -0.56
C LEU A 260 -13.22 8.60 0.40
N LEU A 261 -12.92 9.88 0.19
CA LEU A 261 -13.40 10.96 1.06
C LEU A 261 -14.81 11.43 0.71
N ASP A 262 -15.17 11.43 -0.57
CA ASP A 262 -16.44 12.01 -1.06
C ASP A 262 -17.61 11.02 -1.02
N ARG A 263 -17.31 9.72 -1.07
CA ARG A 263 -18.32 8.66 -1.14
C ARG A 263 -18.19 7.64 -0.02
N PHE A 264 -17.02 7.02 0.12
CA PHE A 264 -16.87 5.92 1.05
C PHE A 264 -16.92 6.37 2.52
N VAL A 265 -16.29 7.49 2.88
CA VAL A 265 -16.39 8.04 4.24
C VAL A 265 -17.84 8.39 4.63
N PRO A 266 -18.68 9.02 3.80
CA PRO A 266 -20.13 9.12 4.07
C PRO A 266 -20.80 7.76 4.26
N MET A 267 -20.52 6.75 3.40
CA MET A 267 -21.07 5.39 3.54
C MET A 267 -20.70 4.74 4.87
N LEU A 268 -19.45 4.92 5.34
CA LEU A 268 -19.01 4.45 6.65
C LEU A 268 -19.88 5.03 7.78
N ARG A 269 -20.14 6.34 7.76
CA ARG A 269 -21.00 7.02 8.74
C ARG A 269 -22.44 6.51 8.72
N GLU A 270 -23.01 6.39 7.53
CA GLU A 270 -24.35 5.84 7.32
C GLU A 270 -24.45 4.39 7.79
N GLY A 271 -23.39 3.59 7.60
CA GLY A 271 -23.27 2.21 8.09
C GLY A 271 -23.04 2.09 9.60
N GLY A 272 -22.82 3.23 10.29
CA GLY A 272 -22.65 3.28 11.74
C GLY A 272 -21.21 3.12 12.23
N VAL A 273 -20.21 3.26 11.36
CA VAL A 273 -18.80 3.37 11.74
C VAL A 273 -18.54 4.75 12.34
N SER A 274 -17.87 4.81 13.48
CA SER A 274 -17.69 6.07 14.21
C SER A 274 -16.70 7.03 13.52
N ASP A 275 -16.92 8.35 13.68
CA ASP A 275 -15.96 9.36 13.22
C ASP A 275 -14.58 9.20 13.89
N LYS A 276 -14.56 8.67 15.12
CA LYS A 276 -13.32 8.34 15.82
C LYS A 276 -12.53 7.27 15.06
N PHE A 277 -13.17 6.21 14.62
CA PHE A 277 -12.49 5.14 13.87
C PHE A 277 -12.08 5.62 12.48
N ILE A 278 -12.93 6.36 11.77
CA ILE A 278 -12.59 6.98 10.49
C ILE A 278 -11.33 7.86 10.63
N ARG A 279 -11.27 8.70 11.67
CA ARG A 279 -10.10 9.52 11.97
C ARG A 279 -8.86 8.67 12.28
N LYS A 280 -9.03 7.58 13.03
CA LYS A 280 -7.92 6.65 13.28
C LYS A 280 -7.37 6.08 11.98
N MET A 281 -8.21 5.53 11.11
CA MET A 281 -7.79 4.91 9.85
C MET A 281 -7.06 5.88 8.92
N LEU A 282 -7.47 7.14 8.87
CA LEU A 282 -6.96 8.11 7.90
C LEU A 282 -5.88 9.05 8.46
N VAL A 283 -5.75 9.20 9.78
CA VAL A 283 -4.85 10.20 10.38
C VAL A 283 -3.96 9.61 11.47
N GLU A 284 -4.55 8.97 12.49
CA GLU A 284 -3.82 8.62 13.70
C GLU A 284 -2.97 7.36 13.52
N ASN A 285 -3.54 6.32 12.93
CA ASN A 285 -2.82 5.07 12.65
C ASN A 285 -1.69 5.27 11.64
N PRO A 286 -1.90 5.97 10.48
CA PRO A 286 -0.82 6.31 9.57
C PRO A 286 0.32 7.07 10.24
N LYS A 287 0.00 8.10 11.03
CA LYS A 287 1.01 8.87 11.77
C LYS A 287 1.81 7.97 12.72
N ARG A 288 1.12 7.15 13.53
CA ARG A 288 1.76 6.24 14.48
C ARG A 288 2.67 5.22 13.78
N PHE A 289 2.22 4.67 12.66
CA PHE A 289 2.96 3.69 11.88
C PHE A 289 4.19 4.29 11.20
N LEU A 290 4.05 5.43 10.53
CA LEU A 290 5.11 6.04 9.72
C LEU A 290 6.15 6.81 10.57
N VAL A 291 5.72 7.49 11.65
CA VAL A 291 6.59 8.39 12.45
C VAL A 291 7.34 7.67 13.57
N ARG A 292 7.08 6.38 13.79
CA ARG A 292 7.69 5.64 14.88
C ARG A 292 9.23 5.69 14.79
N SER A 293 9.87 6.27 15.80
CA SER A 293 11.32 6.27 15.94
C SER A 293 11.84 4.85 16.16
N LYS A 294 13.04 4.54 15.64
CA LYS A 294 13.78 3.31 16.03
C LYS A 294 13.85 3.24 17.56
N ARG A 295 13.39 2.14 18.12
CA ARG A 295 13.70 1.80 19.52
C ARG A 295 15.13 1.29 19.66
#